data_9b6904e484aabea84a483079c19cf036
#
_entry.id   9b6904e484aabea84a483079c19cf036
#
_cell.length_a   1.000
_cell.length_b   1.000
_cell.length_c   1.000
_cell.angle_alpha   90.00
_cell.angle_beta   90.00
_cell.angle_gamma   90.00
#
_symmetry.space_group_name_H-M   'P 1'
#
loop_
_entity.id
_entity.type
_entity.pdbx_description
1 polymer ?
#
loop_
_entity_poly.entity_id
_entity_poly.type
_entity_poly.pdbx_seq_one_letter_code
_entity_poly.pdbx_strand_id
1 'polypeptide(L)'
;MSMTDASGIPARPRTLAEKVWDDHVVVKGQDGQPDLIYIDLHLVHEVTSPQAFDGLRAEGRPVRRLDLTIATEDHNTPTLDIDKPIADLTSRTQIETLRRNAAEFGVRIHSLGDKEQGIVHVVGPQLGLTMPGITVVCGDSHTSTHGAFGAMAFGIGTSEVEHVLATQTLPLKPFKTMAITVEGELKPGVTAKDIVLAVIAKIGTNGGQGYVLEFRGSAIRALSMEGRMTICNMSIEAGARAGMVAPDETTFEYLKGRPHAPKGQDWEDAVAYWRTLPSDEGAVYDAEVFLDANELEPFVTWGTNPGQGVSLNDAVPSPEDFADANERAAAERALEYMDLEPGTPMKEIPVDAVFMGSCTNSRIEDLRAFASVIQGRTKAEGVRVMVVPGSARVRLQAEAEGLDKIITDFGAEWRFAGCSMCLGMNPDQLAPGERCASTSNRNFEGRQGKGGRTHLVSPLVAAATAVRGTLSSPSDLPALVGTEA
;
A
#
# COMPACT_ATOMS: atom_id res chain seq x y z
N MET A 1 -6.72 26.72 -24.51
CA MET A 1 -6.76 26.50 -25.96
C MET A 1 -7.35 25.11 -26.15
N SER A 2 -8.52 24.98 -26.80
CA SER A 2 -9.13 23.67 -27.08
C SER A 2 -8.20 22.90 -28.01
N MET A 3 -7.67 21.77 -27.53
CA MET A 3 -6.92 20.85 -28.38
C MET A 3 -7.90 20.16 -29.34
N THR A 4 -7.62 20.20 -30.63
CA THR A 4 -8.34 19.43 -31.64
C THR A 4 -7.51 18.20 -31.96
N ASP A 5 -8.17 17.05 -32.19
CA ASP A 5 -7.52 15.86 -32.73
C ASP A 5 -7.04 16.06 -34.17
N ALA A 6 -6.37 15.06 -34.75
CA ALA A 6 -5.89 15.13 -36.15
C ALA A 6 -6.99 15.32 -37.19
N SER A 7 -8.28 15.19 -36.82
CA SER A 7 -9.46 15.41 -37.68
C SER A 7 -10.10 16.79 -37.50
N GLY A 8 -9.56 17.64 -36.56
CA GLY A 8 -10.10 18.96 -36.26
C GLY A 8 -11.34 18.96 -35.36
N ILE A 9 -11.69 17.83 -34.77
CA ILE A 9 -12.76 17.67 -33.77
C ILE A 9 -12.18 18.00 -32.39
N PRO A 10 -12.89 18.74 -31.49
CA PRO A 10 -12.44 18.91 -30.12
C PRO A 10 -12.19 17.54 -29.50
N ALA A 11 -10.97 17.32 -29.02
CA ALA A 11 -10.64 16.07 -28.32
C ALA A 11 -11.59 15.91 -27.11
N ARG A 12 -12.16 14.72 -26.92
CA ARG A 12 -13.00 14.46 -25.76
C ARG A 12 -12.20 14.61 -24.47
N PRO A 13 -12.82 15.12 -23.39
CA PRO A 13 -12.18 15.11 -22.07
C PRO A 13 -11.76 13.69 -21.67
N ARG A 14 -10.54 13.56 -21.14
CA ARG A 14 -9.95 12.26 -20.75
C ARG A 14 -9.66 12.22 -19.26
N THR A 15 -9.82 11.05 -18.64
CA THR A 15 -9.38 10.79 -17.30
C THR A 15 -7.86 10.65 -17.23
N LEU A 16 -7.26 10.78 -16.04
CA LEU A 16 -5.85 10.52 -15.79
C LEU A 16 -5.43 9.14 -16.33
N ALA A 17 -6.22 8.11 -16.00
CA ALA A 17 -5.95 6.74 -16.44
C ALA A 17 -5.93 6.62 -17.98
N GLU A 18 -6.87 7.25 -18.68
CA GLU A 18 -6.92 7.25 -20.15
C GLU A 18 -5.72 7.97 -20.77
N LYS A 19 -5.27 9.09 -20.19
CA LYS A 19 -4.08 9.80 -20.67
C LYS A 19 -2.83 8.95 -20.55
N VAL A 20 -2.59 8.37 -19.37
CA VAL A 20 -1.43 7.50 -19.16
C VAL A 20 -1.51 6.26 -20.07
N TRP A 21 -2.69 5.66 -20.24
CA TRP A 21 -2.86 4.52 -21.13
C TRP A 21 -2.48 4.87 -22.57
N ASP A 22 -3.06 5.95 -23.10
CA ASP A 22 -2.87 6.36 -24.50
C ASP A 22 -1.39 6.67 -24.80
N ASP A 23 -0.66 7.25 -23.86
CA ASP A 23 0.75 7.57 -23.98
C ASP A 23 1.66 6.32 -24.03
N HIS A 24 1.15 5.15 -23.57
CA HIS A 24 1.92 3.90 -23.47
C HIS A 24 1.52 2.82 -24.47
N VAL A 25 0.52 3.07 -25.34
CA VAL A 25 0.13 2.12 -26.38
C VAL A 25 1.20 2.03 -27.45
N VAL A 26 1.92 0.91 -27.51
CA VAL A 26 2.90 0.61 -28.56
C VAL A 26 2.22 0.07 -29.82
N VAL A 27 1.23 -0.83 -29.63
CA VAL A 27 0.41 -1.39 -30.68
C VAL A 27 -1.03 -1.41 -30.23
N LYS A 28 -1.91 -0.77 -30.99
CA LYS A 28 -3.36 -0.80 -30.71
C LYS A 28 -3.95 -2.13 -31.13
N GLY A 29 -4.66 -2.78 -30.19
CA GLY A 29 -5.38 -4.02 -30.48
C GLY A 29 -6.51 -3.81 -31.49
N GLN A 30 -6.75 -4.80 -32.34
CA GLN A 30 -7.82 -4.81 -33.33
C GLN A 30 -8.80 -5.93 -33.00
N ASP A 31 -10.05 -5.79 -33.36
CA ASP A 31 -11.11 -6.82 -33.22
C ASP A 31 -11.22 -7.41 -31.79
N GLY A 32 -11.07 -6.55 -30.76
CA GLY A 32 -11.18 -6.94 -29.36
C GLY A 32 -9.92 -7.59 -28.77
N GLN A 33 -8.82 -7.61 -29.54
CA GLN A 33 -7.51 -8.00 -29.02
C GLN A 33 -6.99 -6.95 -28.02
N PRO A 34 -6.12 -7.33 -27.08
CA PRO A 34 -5.50 -6.40 -26.15
C PRO A 34 -4.57 -5.40 -26.85
N ASP A 35 -4.46 -4.20 -26.30
CA ASP A 35 -3.40 -3.25 -26.65
C ASP A 35 -2.06 -3.76 -26.11
N LEU A 36 -0.96 -3.51 -26.81
CA LEU A 36 0.38 -3.74 -26.28
C LEU A 36 0.87 -2.46 -25.60
N ILE A 37 1.05 -2.53 -24.29
CA ILE A 37 1.43 -1.39 -23.46
C ILE A 37 2.91 -1.46 -23.11
N TYR A 38 3.64 -0.34 -23.26
CA TYR A 38 5.01 -0.21 -22.78
C TYR A 38 5.04 -0.10 -21.25
N ILE A 39 6.07 -0.68 -20.62
CA ILE A 39 6.28 -0.64 -19.17
C ILE A 39 7.53 0.18 -18.87
N ASP A 40 7.38 1.32 -18.13
CA ASP A 40 8.49 2.21 -17.80
C ASP A 40 9.31 1.73 -16.61
N LEU A 41 8.69 1.06 -15.64
CA LEU A 41 9.37 0.57 -14.45
C LEU A 41 8.91 -0.83 -14.09
N HIS A 42 9.85 -1.76 -14.04
CA HIS A 42 9.62 -3.12 -13.57
C HIS A 42 10.33 -3.34 -12.24
N LEU A 43 9.55 -3.52 -11.18
CA LEU A 43 10.04 -3.84 -9.85
C LEU A 43 9.96 -5.34 -9.62
N VAL A 44 11.02 -5.92 -9.06
CA VAL A 44 11.17 -7.37 -8.91
C VAL A 44 11.52 -7.71 -7.47
N HIS A 45 10.97 -8.81 -6.96
CA HIS A 45 11.31 -9.35 -5.64
C HIS A 45 11.42 -10.89 -5.68
N GLU A 46 11.83 -11.50 -4.58
CA GLU A 46 12.21 -12.92 -4.51
C GLU A 46 11.06 -13.91 -4.67
N VAL A 47 9.81 -13.52 -4.42
CA VAL A 47 8.68 -14.48 -4.37
C VAL A 47 8.19 -14.86 -5.76
N THR A 48 8.04 -13.90 -6.68
CA THR A 48 7.39 -14.08 -7.99
C THR A 48 8.37 -14.13 -9.17
N SER A 49 9.66 -13.91 -8.93
CA SER A 49 10.65 -13.81 -9.99
C SER A 49 11.40 -15.12 -10.35
N PRO A 50 11.56 -16.13 -9.48
CA PRO A 50 12.41 -17.29 -9.80
C PRO A 50 12.03 -17.97 -11.09
N GLN A 51 10.76 -18.31 -11.29
CA GLN A 51 10.27 -18.99 -12.50
C GLN A 51 10.35 -18.10 -13.75
N ALA A 52 10.18 -16.79 -13.59
CA ALA A 52 10.32 -15.84 -14.70
C ALA A 52 11.75 -15.83 -15.25
N PHE A 53 12.76 -15.82 -14.38
CA PHE A 53 14.16 -15.94 -14.80
C PHE A 53 14.50 -17.31 -15.38
N ASP A 54 13.89 -18.39 -14.88
CA ASP A 54 14.04 -19.72 -15.46
C ASP A 54 13.49 -19.79 -16.88
N GLY A 55 12.36 -19.14 -17.17
CA GLY A 55 11.79 -19.00 -18.51
C GLY A 55 12.74 -18.26 -19.46
N LEU A 56 13.28 -17.11 -19.02
CA LEU A 56 14.28 -16.36 -19.81
C LEU A 56 15.51 -17.22 -20.14
N ARG A 57 16.00 -17.98 -19.17
CA ARG A 57 17.17 -18.87 -19.34
C ARG A 57 16.89 -19.99 -20.33
N ALA A 58 15.70 -20.62 -20.23
CA ALA A 58 15.29 -21.71 -21.12
C ALA A 58 15.20 -21.25 -22.59
N GLU A 59 14.74 -20.00 -22.80
CA GLU A 59 14.57 -19.38 -24.11
C GLU A 59 15.83 -18.64 -24.60
N GLY A 60 16.89 -18.57 -23.79
CA GLY A 60 18.11 -17.83 -24.10
C GLY A 60 17.91 -16.33 -24.26
N ARG A 61 16.96 -15.74 -23.55
CA ARG A 61 16.60 -14.32 -23.65
C ARG A 61 17.25 -13.50 -22.55
N PRO A 62 17.84 -12.33 -22.86
CA PRO A 62 18.33 -11.39 -21.85
C PRO A 62 17.14 -10.58 -21.28
N VAL A 63 17.37 -9.90 -20.15
CA VAL A 63 16.50 -8.83 -19.68
C VAL A 63 16.59 -7.65 -20.64
N ARG A 64 15.43 -7.18 -21.14
CA ARG A 64 15.34 -6.19 -22.22
C ARG A 64 15.85 -4.81 -21.80
N ARG A 65 15.48 -4.33 -20.60
CA ARG A 65 15.78 -2.99 -20.11
C ARG A 65 16.27 -3.06 -18.66
N LEU A 66 17.56 -3.25 -18.52
CA LEU A 66 18.24 -3.30 -17.21
C LEU A 66 18.15 -1.97 -16.45
N ASP A 67 18.08 -0.87 -17.16
CA ASP A 67 17.96 0.48 -16.63
C ASP A 67 16.55 0.77 -16.06
N LEU A 68 15.53 0.00 -16.46
CA LEU A 68 14.14 0.10 -16.02
C LEU A 68 13.70 -1.07 -15.12
N THR A 69 14.64 -1.96 -14.77
CA THR A 69 14.38 -3.14 -13.93
C THR A 69 15.20 -3.08 -12.66
N ILE A 70 14.53 -3.13 -11.51
CA ILE A 70 15.18 -3.06 -10.19
C ILE A 70 14.61 -4.13 -9.28
N ALA A 71 15.50 -4.88 -8.61
CA ALA A 71 15.14 -5.89 -7.64
C ALA A 71 15.40 -5.43 -6.20
N THR A 72 14.60 -5.92 -5.25
CA THR A 72 14.84 -5.79 -3.82
C THR A 72 14.42 -7.06 -3.09
N GLU A 73 15.03 -7.32 -1.94
CA GLU A 73 14.66 -8.39 -1.03
C GLU A 73 13.76 -7.82 0.06
N ASP A 74 12.52 -8.31 0.17
CA ASP A 74 11.56 -7.68 1.07
C ASP A 74 10.57 -8.64 1.77
N HIS A 75 10.12 -9.71 1.12
CA HIS A 75 9.06 -10.59 1.63
C HIS A 75 9.57 -11.64 2.60
N ASN A 76 10.69 -12.29 2.27
CA ASN A 76 11.27 -13.39 3.05
C ASN A 76 12.42 -12.94 3.95
N THR A 77 12.64 -11.64 4.08
CA THR A 77 13.73 -11.10 4.89
C THR A 77 13.41 -11.18 6.37
N PRO A 78 14.36 -11.61 7.22
CA PRO A 78 14.22 -11.50 8.67
C PRO A 78 14.28 -10.03 9.10
N THR A 79 13.58 -9.70 10.18
CA THR A 79 13.58 -8.36 10.80
C THR A 79 14.44 -8.31 12.07
N LEU A 80 15.01 -9.43 12.46
CA LEU A 80 16.01 -9.58 13.52
C LEU A 80 17.20 -10.36 12.99
N ASP A 81 18.35 -10.16 13.61
CA ASP A 81 19.58 -10.94 13.32
C ASP A 81 19.91 -11.00 11.82
N ILE A 82 19.77 -9.88 11.11
CA ILE A 82 19.92 -9.80 9.64
C ILE A 82 21.32 -10.15 9.14
N ASP A 83 22.29 -10.19 10.01
CA ASP A 83 23.67 -10.61 9.79
C ASP A 83 23.85 -12.14 9.85
N LYS A 84 22.84 -12.87 10.35
CA LYS A 84 22.86 -14.34 10.43
C LYS A 84 22.24 -14.98 9.16
N PRO A 85 22.60 -16.23 8.85
CA PRO A 85 21.92 -16.97 7.79
C PRO A 85 20.42 -17.10 8.07
N ILE A 86 19.58 -16.90 7.03
CA ILE A 86 18.14 -17.09 7.14
C ILE A 86 17.85 -18.54 7.51
N ALA A 87 17.18 -18.77 8.63
CA ALA A 87 16.98 -20.10 9.21
C ALA A 87 15.98 -20.93 8.37
N ASP A 88 14.88 -20.30 7.92
CA ASP A 88 13.90 -20.98 7.07
C ASP A 88 14.49 -21.29 5.69
N LEU A 89 14.44 -22.56 5.29
CA LEU A 89 15.06 -23.03 4.06
C LEU A 89 14.38 -22.45 2.82
N THR A 90 13.06 -22.30 2.84
CA THR A 90 12.28 -21.79 1.70
C THR A 90 12.60 -20.33 1.46
N SER A 91 12.53 -19.51 2.50
CA SER A 91 12.87 -18.08 2.48
C SER A 91 14.32 -17.87 2.03
N ARG A 92 15.27 -18.63 2.59
CA ARG A 92 16.67 -18.57 2.19
C ARG A 92 16.86 -18.92 0.72
N THR A 93 16.23 -19.99 0.23
CA THR A 93 16.36 -20.43 -1.16
C THR A 93 15.82 -19.38 -2.12
N GLN A 94 14.68 -18.73 -1.80
CA GLN A 94 14.11 -17.68 -2.65
C GLN A 94 15.03 -16.45 -2.71
N ILE A 95 15.55 -15.98 -1.59
CA ILE A 95 16.49 -14.87 -1.50
C ILE A 95 17.79 -15.18 -2.30
N GLU A 96 18.41 -16.34 -2.06
CA GLU A 96 19.62 -16.76 -2.77
C GLU A 96 19.38 -16.92 -4.28
N THR A 97 18.19 -17.37 -4.68
CA THR A 97 17.81 -17.49 -6.09
C THR A 97 17.66 -16.12 -6.74
N LEU A 98 17.03 -15.15 -6.07
CA LEU A 98 16.95 -13.78 -6.59
C LEU A 98 18.35 -13.18 -6.77
N ARG A 99 19.24 -13.34 -5.78
CA ARG A 99 20.64 -12.85 -5.87
C ARG A 99 21.38 -13.46 -7.05
N ARG A 100 21.27 -14.78 -7.21
CA ARG A 100 21.90 -15.50 -8.33
C ARG A 100 21.36 -15.03 -9.68
N ASN A 101 20.03 -14.91 -9.82
CA ASN A 101 19.40 -14.45 -11.04
C ASN A 101 19.77 -13.00 -11.36
N ALA A 102 19.78 -12.12 -10.36
CA ALA A 102 20.19 -10.73 -10.53
C ALA A 102 21.65 -10.62 -11.02
N ALA A 103 22.56 -11.42 -10.45
CA ALA A 103 23.95 -11.45 -10.88
C ALA A 103 24.10 -12.01 -12.30
N GLU A 104 23.38 -13.08 -12.64
CA GLU A 104 23.43 -13.73 -13.95
C GLU A 104 22.91 -12.83 -15.07
N PHE A 105 21.77 -12.17 -14.85
CA PHE A 105 21.09 -11.33 -15.85
C PHE A 105 21.51 -9.86 -15.80
N GLY A 106 22.34 -9.46 -14.84
CA GLY A 106 22.83 -8.09 -14.69
C GLY A 106 21.81 -7.12 -14.10
N VAL A 107 20.77 -7.62 -13.40
CA VAL A 107 19.74 -6.79 -12.77
C VAL A 107 20.28 -6.15 -11.50
N ARG A 108 20.05 -4.86 -11.32
CA ARG A 108 20.36 -4.15 -10.07
C ARG A 108 19.49 -4.69 -8.94
N ILE A 109 20.11 -5.02 -7.79
CA ILE A 109 19.43 -5.55 -6.63
C ILE A 109 19.83 -4.79 -5.36
N HIS A 110 18.85 -4.53 -4.50
CA HIS A 110 19.03 -4.06 -3.12
C HIS A 110 18.83 -5.24 -2.15
N SER A 111 19.93 -5.81 -1.72
CA SER A 111 19.93 -6.99 -0.84
C SER A 111 19.83 -6.60 0.64
N LEU A 112 19.40 -7.56 1.46
CA LEU A 112 19.36 -7.43 2.92
C LEU A 112 20.72 -6.94 3.45
N GLY A 113 20.66 -5.86 4.25
CA GLY A 113 21.85 -5.15 4.74
C GLY A 113 22.30 -3.96 3.88
N ASP A 114 21.78 -3.80 2.64
CA ASP A 114 21.98 -2.58 1.86
C ASP A 114 21.15 -1.43 2.44
N LYS A 115 21.73 -0.23 2.48
CA LYS A 115 21.01 0.99 2.92
C LYS A 115 19.80 1.37 2.04
N GLU A 116 19.71 0.85 0.83
CA GLU A 116 18.61 1.05 -0.11
C GLU A 116 17.59 -0.10 -0.05
N GLN A 117 17.85 -1.18 0.72
CA GLN A 117 16.95 -2.31 0.84
C GLN A 117 15.67 -1.92 1.57
N GLY A 118 14.56 -2.53 1.19
CA GLY A 118 13.28 -2.39 1.84
C GLY A 118 12.13 -2.91 1.00
N ILE A 119 10.92 -2.70 1.49
CA ILE A 119 9.70 -3.08 0.80
C ILE A 119 9.67 -2.39 -0.57
N VAL A 120 9.47 -3.17 -1.61
CA VAL A 120 9.53 -2.71 -3.01
C VAL A 120 8.69 -1.45 -3.27
N HIS A 121 7.49 -1.37 -2.68
CA HIS A 121 6.58 -0.22 -2.80
C HIS A 121 6.93 0.97 -1.90
N VAL A 122 7.95 0.86 -1.06
CA VAL A 122 8.57 1.96 -0.31
C VAL A 122 9.83 2.43 -1.03
N VAL A 123 10.64 1.50 -1.50
CA VAL A 123 11.92 1.77 -2.18
C VAL A 123 11.72 2.56 -3.48
N GLY A 124 10.79 2.14 -4.34
CA GLY A 124 10.52 2.80 -5.62
C GLY A 124 10.21 4.31 -5.48
N PRO A 125 9.20 4.69 -4.69
CA PRO A 125 8.90 6.09 -4.37
C PRO A 125 10.06 6.83 -3.69
N GLN A 126 10.68 6.22 -2.69
CA GLN A 126 11.73 6.85 -1.90
C GLN A 126 12.96 7.21 -2.73
N LEU A 127 13.30 6.40 -3.72
CA LEU A 127 14.41 6.64 -4.64
C LEU A 127 14.05 7.60 -5.78
N GLY A 128 12.78 7.96 -5.96
CA GLY A 128 12.32 8.77 -7.08
C GLY A 128 12.26 8.00 -8.40
N LEU A 129 12.12 6.67 -8.33
CA LEU A 129 11.90 5.81 -9.49
C LEU A 129 10.46 5.87 -9.99
N THR A 130 9.51 6.05 -9.05
CA THR A 130 8.11 6.24 -9.37
C THR A 130 7.86 7.71 -9.68
N MET A 131 7.39 8.00 -10.87
CA MET A 131 7.13 9.36 -11.37
C MET A 131 5.72 9.46 -11.93
N PRO A 132 5.13 10.68 -12.03
CA PRO A 132 3.84 10.87 -12.68
C PRO A 132 3.84 10.44 -14.15
N GLY A 133 2.74 9.83 -14.56
CA GLY A 133 2.49 9.50 -15.95
C GLY A 133 3.22 8.27 -16.48
N ILE A 134 3.93 7.51 -15.64
CA ILE A 134 4.60 6.26 -16.06
C ILE A 134 3.72 5.03 -15.79
N THR A 135 4.08 3.92 -16.42
CA THR A 135 3.56 2.58 -16.11
C THR A 135 4.53 1.85 -15.18
N VAL A 136 3.99 1.23 -14.12
CA VAL A 136 4.79 0.48 -13.12
C VAL A 136 4.19 -0.90 -12.92
N VAL A 137 5.01 -1.95 -13.00
CA VAL A 137 4.57 -3.31 -12.69
C VAL A 137 5.51 -4.00 -11.70
N CYS A 138 4.95 -4.92 -10.95
CA CYS A 138 5.65 -5.81 -10.03
C CYS A 138 4.84 -7.09 -9.85
N GLY A 139 5.47 -8.18 -9.46
CA GLY A 139 4.81 -9.43 -9.10
C GLY A 139 4.08 -9.38 -7.75
N ASP A 140 3.64 -8.21 -7.29
CA ASP A 140 2.89 -7.96 -6.06
C ASP A 140 1.65 -7.10 -6.34
N SER A 141 0.51 -7.48 -5.75
CA SER A 141 -0.76 -6.77 -5.94
C SER A 141 -0.73 -5.32 -5.44
N HIS A 142 0.06 -5.01 -4.40
CA HIS A 142 0.17 -3.66 -3.84
C HIS A 142 1.03 -2.71 -4.67
N THR A 143 1.43 -3.09 -5.88
CA THR A 143 2.01 -2.21 -6.89
C THR A 143 1.12 -0.97 -7.15
N SER A 144 -0.19 -1.09 -6.90
CA SER A 144 -1.12 0.05 -6.93
C SER A 144 -0.69 1.25 -6.07
N THR A 145 0.16 1.04 -5.05
CA THR A 145 0.78 2.11 -4.23
C THR A 145 1.38 3.23 -5.08
N HIS A 146 2.04 2.88 -6.18
CA HIS A 146 2.72 3.82 -7.05
C HIS A 146 1.76 4.76 -7.80
N GLY A 147 0.48 4.42 -7.87
CA GLY A 147 -0.57 5.28 -8.43
C GLY A 147 -0.80 6.58 -7.66
N ALA A 148 -0.30 6.68 -6.42
CA ALA A 148 -0.28 7.92 -5.64
C ALA A 148 0.46 9.08 -6.33
N PHE A 149 1.32 8.76 -7.28
CA PHE A 149 2.09 9.71 -8.09
C PHE A 149 1.40 10.05 -9.43
N GLY A 150 0.24 9.47 -9.70
CA GLY A 150 -0.38 9.55 -11.04
C GLY A 150 0.25 8.58 -12.05
N ALA A 151 0.92 7.53 -11.57
CA ALA A 151 1.40 6.43 -12.38
C ALA A 151 0.29 5.38 -12.57
N MET A 152 0.25 4.70 -13.71
CA MET A 152 -0.57 3.52 -13.90
C MET A 152 0.19 2.29 -13.40
N ALA A 153 -0.12 1.88 -12.18
CA ALA A 153 0.66 0.88 -11.46
C ALA A 153 -0.22 -0.30 -11.01
N PHE A 154 0.20 -1.52 -11.33
CA PHE A 154 -0.58 -2.72 -11.01
C PHE A 154 0.29 -3.97 -10.87
N GLY A 155 -0.23 -4.93 -10.08
CA GLY A 155 0.37 -6.24 -9.91
C GLY A 155 0.21 -7.12 -11.15
N ILE A 156 1.22 -7.95 -11.42
CA ILE A 156 1.25 -8.90 -12.53
C ILE A 156 1.62 -10.31 -12.05
N GLY A 157 1.16 -11.32 -12.79
CA GLY A 157 1.48 -12.71 -12.50
C GLY A 157 2.89 -13.11 -12.96
N THR A 158 3.40 -14.24 -12.48
CA THR A 158 4.76 -14.72 -12.78
C THR A 158 5.07 -14.83 -14.28
N SER A 159 4.12 -15.30 -15.09
CA SER A 159 4.29 -15.37 -16.56
C SER A 159 4.36 -13.99 -17.20
N GLU A 160 3.63 -13.01 -16.63
CA GLU A 160 3.70 -11.61 -17.08
C GLU A 160 5.01 -10.96 -16.65
N VAL A 161 5.57 -11.32 -15.47
CA VAL A 161 6.92 -10.91 -15.03
C VAL A 161 7.96 -11.34 -16.07
N GLU A 162 7.93 -12.62 -16.50
CA GLU A 162 8.81 -13.13 -17.55
C GLU A 162 8.65 -12.32 -18.85
N HIS A 163 7.39 -12.10 -19.28
CA HIS A 163 7.10 -11.36 -20.50
C HIS A 163 7.67 -9.93 -20.45
N VAL A 164 7.46 -9.22 -19.34
CA VAL A 164 7.98 -7.85 -19.19
C VAL A 164 9.51 -7.83 -19.13
N LEU A 165 10.14 -8.76 -18.42
CA LEU A 165 11.62 -8.89 -18.43
C LEU A 165 12.15 -9.07 -19.85
N ALA A 166 11.48 -9.88 -20.70
CA ALA A 166 11.92 -10.18 -22.06
C ALA A 166 11.64 -9.05 -23.03
N THR A 167 10.54 -8.29 -22.88
CA THR A 167 10.01 -7.41 -23.94
C THR A 167 9.84 -5.95 -23.51
N GLN A 168 9.75 -5.68 -22.21
CA GLN A 168 9.38 -4.40 -21.62
C GLN A 168 7.97 -3.93 -22.04
N THR A 169 7.08 -4.87 -22.38
CA THR A 169 5.70 -4.60 -22.78
C THR A 169 4.74 -5.60 -22.13
N LEU A 170 3.45 -5.29 -22.16
CA LEU A 170 2.42 -6.21 -21.67
C LEU A 170 1.14 -6.06 -22.50
N PRO A 171 0.53 -7.17 -22.99
CA PRO A 171 -0.76 -7.12 -23.68
C PRO A 171 -1.90 -6.97 -22.65
N LEU A 172 -2.64 -5.87 -22.71
CA LEU A 172 -3.71 -5.54 -21.76
C LEU A 172 -4.94 -5.01 -22.49
N LYS A 173 -6.14 -5.28 -21.93
CA LYS A 173 -7.36 -4.60 -22.32
C LYS A 173 -7.52 -3.32 -21.50
N PRO A 174 -8.07 -2.24 -22.09
CA PRO A 174 -8.36 -1.03 -21.35
C PRO A 174 -9.23 -1.31 -20.12
N PHE A 175 -8.90 -0.65 -19.01
CA PHE A 175 -9.65 -0.74 -17.76
C PHE A 175 -10.81 0.24 -17.77
N LYS A 176 -11.87 -0.07 -17.02
CA LYS A 176 -12.90 0.91 -16.66
C LYS A 176 -12.33 1.89 -15.63
N THR A 177 -12.95 3.07 -15.54
CA THR A 177 -12.56 4.11 -14.60
C THR A 177 -13.66 4.36 -13.56
N MET A 178 -13.27 4.51 -12.29
CA MET A 178 -14.18 4.86 -11.21
C MET A 178 -13.62 6.04 -10.43
N ALA A 179 -14.39 7.11 -10.31
CA ALA A 179 -14.04 8.24 -9.46
C ALA A 179 -14.45 7.97 -8.02
N ILE A 180 -13.50 8.09 -7.09
CA ILE A 180 -13.74 8.10 -5.65
C ILE A 180 -13.54 9.53 -5.15
N THR A 181 -14.63 10.26 -4.97
CA THR A 181 -14.60 11.67 -4.56
C THR A 181 -14.77 11.77 -3.04
N VAL A 182 -13.79 12.34 -2.36
CA VAL A 182 -13.81 12.58 -0.91
C VAL A 182 -13.68 14.08 -0.68
N GLU A 183 -14.78 14.72 -0.29
CA GLU A 183 -14.83 16.17 -0.04
C GLU A 183 -14.95 16.49 1.45
N GLY A 184 -14.49 17.65 1.84
CA GLY A 184 -14.52 18.14 3.22
C GLY A 184 -13.16 18.08 3.89
N GLU A 185 -13.14 18.14 5.23
CA GLU A 185 -11.95 18.12 6.06
C GLU A 185 -11.98 16.91 7.00
N LEU A 186 -10.85 16.23 7.16
CA LEU A 186 -10.72 15.11 8.08
C LEU A 186 -10.74 15.61 9.52
N LYS A 187 -11.50 14.95 10.38
CA LYS A 187 -11.48 15.19 11.83
C LYS A 187 -10.12 14.83 12.42
N PRO A 188 -9.72 15.45 13.54
CA PRO A 188 -8.52 15.03 14.27
C PRO A 188 -8.57 13.54 14.60
N GLY A 189 -7.46 12.83 14.31
CA GLY A 189 -7.35 11.38 14.54
C GLY A 189 -7.83 10.51 13.37
N VAL A 190 -8.44 11.09 12.33
CA VAL A 190 -8.80 10.41 11.08
C VAL A 190 -7.65 10.55 10.07
N THR A 191 -7.28 9.47 9.40
CA THR A 191 -6.15 9.40 8.49
C THR A 191 -6.57 8.87 7.12
N ALA A 192 -5.63 8.82 6.19
CA ALA A 192 -5.81 8.20 4.87
C ALA A 192 -6.22 6.72 4.96
N LYS A 193 -5.77 6.01 6.01
CA LYS A 193 -6.15 4.61 6.25
C LYS A 193 -7.65 4.49 6.55
N ASP A 194 -8.17 5.40 7.33
CA ASP A 194 -9.60 5.42 7.68
C ASP A 194 -10.46 5.72 6.44
N ILE A 195 -10.01 6.64 5.56
CA ILE A 195 -10.68 6.90 4.28
C ILE A 195 -10.79 5.62 3.45
N VAL A 196 -9.67 4.95 3.20
CA VAL A 196 -9.68 3.79 2.29
C VAL A 196 -10.42 2.60 2.87
N LEU A 197 -10.37 2.37 4.19
CA LEU A 197 -11.18 1.35 4.85
C LEU A 197 -12.68 1.66 4.72
N ALA A 198 -13.10 2.91 4.91
CA ALA A 198 -14.48 3.33 4.71
C ALA A 198 -14.94 3.19 3.25
N VAL A 199 -14.07 3.49 2.27
CA VAL A 199 -14.33 3.23 0.85
C VAL A 199 -14.58 1.74 0.61
N ILE A 200 -13.67 0.87 1.08
CA ILE A 200 -13.78 -0.58 0.89
C ILE A 200 -15.03 -1.13 1.56
N ALA A 201 -15.35 -0.68 2.78
CA ALA A 201 -16.59 -1.08 3.46
C ALA A 201 -17.85 -0.65 2.68
N LYS A 202 -17.79 0.54 2.02
CA LYS A 202 -18.92 1.08 1.25
C LYS A 202 -19.16 0.35 -0.06
N ILE A 203 -18.10 0.02 -0.82
CA ILE A 203 -18.24 -0.59 -2.15
C ILE A 203 -18.04 -2.11 -2.15
N GLY A 204 -17.56 -2.68 -1.03
CA GLY A 204 -17.22 -4.09 -0.89
C GLY A 204 -15.85 -4.45 -1.51
N THR A 205 -15.37 -5.64 -1.18
CA THR A 205 -14.07 -6.16 -1.66
C THR A 205 -14.04 -6.46 -3.18
N ASN A 206 -15.18 -6.45 -3.85
CA ASN A 206 -15.32 -6.69 -5.29
C ASN A 206 -15.86 -5.46 -6.05
N GLY A 207 -16.20 -4.36 -5.37
CA GLY A 207 -16.81 -3.18 -5.99
C GLY A 207 -15.94 -2.49 -7.04
N GLY A 208 -14.62 -2.58 -6.89
CA GLY A 208 -13.63 -2.05 -7.83
C GLY A 208 -13.20 -3.00 -8.94
N GLN A 209 -13.80 -4.20 -9.05
CA GLN A 209 -13.33 -5.20 -10.01
C GLN A 209 -13.41 -4.72 -11.47
N GLY A 210 -12.27 -4.73 -12.15
CA GLY A 210 -12.12 -4.26 -13.53
C GLY A 210 -11.95 -2.75 -13.67
N TYR A 211 -11.88 -2.01 -12.56
CA TYR A 211 -11.70 -0.56 -12.54
C TYR A 211 -10.28 -0.15 -12.15
N VAL A 212 -9.87 1.01 -12.66
CA VAL A 212 -8.87 1.88 -12.06
C VAL A 212 -9.63 2.90 -11.21
N LEU A 213 -9.32 3.00 -9.92
CA LEU A 213 -9.93 3.97 -9.01
C LEU A 213 -9.12 5.27 -9.07
N GLU A 214 -9.77 6.38 -9.42
CA GLU A 214 -9.16 7.71 -9.30
C GLU A 214 -9.70 8.40 -8.05
N PHE A 215 -8.84 8.55 -7.05
CA PHE A 215 -9.16 9.25 -5.81
C PHE A 215 -8.99 10.75 -6.00
N ARG A 216 -10.04 11.51 -5.68
CA ARG A 216 -10.11 12.97 -5.90
C ARG A 216 -10.93 13.66 -4.80
N GLY A 217 -10.97 14.96 -4.82
CA GLY A 217 -11.69 15.78 -3.85
C GLY A 217 -10.75 16.56 -2.93
N SER A 218 -11.32 17.46 -2.12
CA SER A 218 -10.54 18.34 -1.24
C SER A 218 -9.77 17.57 -0.17
N ALA A 219 -10.37 16.56 0.43
CA ALA A 219 -9.71 15.72 1.43
C ALA A 219 -8.52 14.94 0.85
N ILE A 220 -8.63 14.45 -0.40
CA ILE A 220 -7.54 13.73 -1.07
C ILE A 220 -6.38 14.68 -1.42
N ARG A 221 -6.69 15.89 -1.92
CA ARG A 221 -5.64 16.89 -2.22
C ARG A 221 -4.88 17.33 -0.99
N ALA A 222 -5.55 17.37 0.17
CA ALA A 222 -4.94 17.75 1.45
C ALA A 222 -4.01 16.66 2.03
N LEU A 223 -4.05 15.43 1.53
CA LEU A 223 -3.18 14.36 2.01
C LEU A 223 -1.73 14.57 1.59
N SER A 224 -0.83 14.16 2.50
CA SER A 224 0.59 13.95 2.17
C SER A 224 0.76 12.86 1.12
N MET A 225 1.96 12.75 0.54
CA MET A 225 2.26 11.64 -0.38
C MET A 225 2.16 10.28 0.30
N GLU A 226 2.55 10.17 1.56
CA GLU A 226 2.43 8.96 2.37
C GLU A 226 0.96 8.55 2.53
N GLY A 227 0.07 9.51 2.80
CA GLY A 227 -1.37 9.28 2.86
C GLY A 227 -1.95 8.85 1.51
N ARG A 228 -1.53 9.48 0.39
CA ARG A 228 -1.94 9.09 -0.97
C ARG A 228 -1.45 7.67 -1.31
N MET A 229 -0.22 7.31 -0.91
CA MET A 229 0.30 5.95 -1.08
C MET A 229 -0.50 4.93 -0.28
N THR A 230 -0.95 5.25 0.92
CA THR A 230 -1.82 4.39 1.74
C THR A 230 -3.15 4.10 1.03
N ILE A 231 -3.81 5.13 0.48
CA ILE A 231 -5.08 4.97 -0.24
C ILE A 231 -4.90 4.12 -1.50
N CYS A 232 -3.91 4.44 -2.33
CA CYS A 232 -3.65 3.69 -3.55
C CYS A 232 -3.21 2.25 -3.27
N ASN A 233 -2.41 2.03 -2.21
CA ASN A 233 -2.01 0.70 -1.77
C ASN A 233 -3.22 -0.20 -1.54
N MET A 234 -4.23 0.29 -0.83
CA MET A 234 -5.40 -0.50 -0.46
C MET A 234 -6.52 -0.50 -1.51
N SER A 235 -6.38 0.17 -2.63
CA SER A 235 -7.36 0.10 -3.72
C SER A 235 -7.57 -1.32 -4.22
N ILE A 236 -6.53 -2.15 -4.19
CA ILE A 236 -6.60 -3.57 -4.56
C ILE A 236 -7.50 -4.38 -3.62
N GLU A 237 -7.69 -3.95 -2.39
CA GLU A 237 -8.57 -4.61 -1.42
C GLU A 237 -10.06 -4.38 -1.74
N ALA A 238 -10.38 -3.37 -2.54
CA ALA A 238 -11.69 -3.20 -3.16
C ALA A 238 -11.87 -4.02 -4.45
N GLY A 239 -10.88 -4.84 -4.82
CA GLY A 239 -10.86 -5.61 -6.06
C GLY A 239 -10.40 -4.82 -7.29
N ALA A 240 -9.98 -3.56 -7.13
CA ALA A 240 -9.55 -2.71 -8.22
C ALA A 240 -8.25 -3.20 -8.89
N ARG A 241 -8.05 -2.84 -10.15
CA ARG A 241 -6.80 -3.14 -10.86
C ARG A 241 -5.67 -2.21 -10.44
N ALA A 242 -6.00 -0.95 -10.18
CA ALA A 242 -5.08 0.09 -9.73
C ALA A 242 -5.83 1.19 -8.98
N GLY A 243 -5.12 1.99 -8.20
CA GLY A 243 -5.61 3.23 -7.62
C GLY A 243 -4.69 4.37 -8.06
N MET A 244 -5.24 5.53 -8.37
CA MET A 244 -4.48 6.69 -8.83
C MET A 244 -4.91 7.96 -8.09
N VAL A 245 -3.96 8.86 -7.87
CA VAL A 245 -4.20 10.25 -7.45
C VAL A 245 -3.53 11.15 -8.49
N ALA A 246 -4.23 12.16 -8.98
CA ALA A 246 -3.66 13.11 -9.93
C ALA A 246 -2.44 13.83 -9.30
N PRO A 247 -1.31 13.93 -10.02
CA PRO A 247 -0.13 14.62 -9.50
C PRO A 247 -0.38 16.12 -9.36
N ASP A 248 0.15 16.69 -8.30
CA ASP A 248 0.08 18.11 -7.97
C ASP A 248 1.38 18.60 -7.32
N GLU A 249 1.39 19.82 -6.76
CA GLU A 249 2.56 20.38 -6.12
C GLU A 249 3.11 19.50 -4.98
N THR A 250 2.23 18.84 -4.20
CA THR A 250 2.64 17.89 -3.14
C THR A 250 3.47 16.74 -3.73
N THR A 251 3.05 16.22 -4.90
CA THR A 251 3.78 15.18 -5.63
C THR A 251 5.14 15.69 -6.12
N PHE A 252 5.18 16.90 -6.66
CA PHE A 252 6.42 17.48 -7.20
C PHE A 252 7.41 17.77 -6.09
N GLU A 253 6.98 18.34 -4.98
CA GLU A 253 7.83 18.60 -3.81
C GLU A 253 8.41 17.29 -3.24
N TYR A 254 7.61 16.22 -3.16
CA TYR A 254 8.06 14.93 -2.71
C TYR A 254 9.16 14.34 -3.60
N LEU A 255 9.07 14.50 -4.92
CA LEU A 255 10.04 13.96 -5.88
C LEU A 255 11.30 14.82 -5.99
N LYS A 256 11.22 16.11 -5.75
CA LYS A 256 12.33 17.04 -5.95
C LYS A 256 13.57 16.63 -5.15
N GLY A 257 14.68 16.46 -5.87
CA GLY A 257 15.97 16.11 -5.26
C GLY A 257 16.17 14.63 -4.90
N ARG A 258 15.20 13.75 -5.17
CA ARG A 258 15.39 12.32 -4.98
C ARG A 258 16.44 11.76 -5.95
N PRO A 259 17.11 10.64 -5.59
CA PRO A 259 18.25 10.12 -6.35
C PRO A 259 18.01 9.94 -7.85
N HIS A 260 16.86 9.40 -8.25
CA HIS A 260 16.48 9.10 -9.64
C HIS A 260 15.50 10.10 -10.26
N ALA A 261 15.05 11.11 -9.50
CA ALA A 261 14.20 12.15 -10.06
C ALA A 261 14.98 13.00 -11.09
N PRO A 262 14.32 13.53 -12.12
CA PRO A 262 14.93 14.45 -13.09
C PRO A 262 15.59 15.64 -12.42
N LYS A 263 16.56 16.26 -13.08
CA LYS A 263 17.34 17.40 -12.54
C LYS A 263 17.51 18.50 -13.59
N GLY A 264 17.64 19.75 -13.11
CA GLY A 264 17.85 20.88 -14.00
C GLY A 264 16.72 21.06 -15.00
N GLN A 265 17.03 21.18 -16.28
CA GLN A 265 16.03 21.38 -17.34
C GLN A 265 15.09 20.17 -17.48
N ASP A 266 15.60 18.94 -17.35
CA ASP A 266 14.76 17.74 -17.40
C ASP A 266 13.68 17.73 -16.30
N TRP A 267 13.97 18.34 -15.16
CA TRP A 267 12.98 18.52 -14.09
C TRP A 267 11.87 19.50 -14.51
N GLU A 268 12.25 20.64 -15.08
CA GLU A 268 11.25 21.65 -15.50
C GLU A 268 10.36 21.08 -16.63
N ASP A 269 10.95 20.36 -17.57
CA ASP A 269 10.21 19.71 -18.66
C ASP A 269 9.29 18.60 -18.12
N ALA A 270 9.76 17.81 -17.17
CA ALA A 270 8.96 16.77 -16.52
C ALA A 270 7.77 17.39 -15.75
N VAL A 271 7.99 18.43 -14.95
CA VAL A 271 6.91 19.11 -14.22
C VAL A 271 5.89 19.73 -15.19
N ALA A 272 6.35 20.32 -16.30
CA ALA A 272 5.47 20.85 -17.33
C ALA A 272 4.55 19.75 -17.92
N TYR A 273 5.09 18.58 -18.19
CA TYR A 273 4.32 17.41 -18.63
C TYR A 273 3.38 16.90 -17.53
N TRP A 274 3.86 16.70 -16.30
CA TRP A 274 3.07 16.19 -15.18
C TRP A 274 1.83 17.04 -14.87
N ARG A 275 1.92 18.36 -15.08
CA ARG A 275 0.77 19.29 -14.95
C ARG A 275 -0.34 19.07 -16.00
N THR A 276 -0.07 18.31 -17.06
CA THR A 276 -1.06 17.99 -18.09
C THR A 276 -1.84 16.70 -17.77
N LEU A 277 -1.37 15.90 -16.81
CA LEU A 277 -1.91 14.59 -16.49
C LEU A 277 -3.26 14.58 -15.76
N PRO A 278 -3.57 15.51 -14.83
CA PRO A 278 -4.86 15.50 -14.15
C PRO A 278 -6.02 15.36 -15.14
N SER A 279 -7.06 14.63 -14.72
CA SER A 279 -8.26 14.44 -15.52
C SER A 279 -8.83 15.76 -16.01
N ASP A 280 -9.25 15.80 -17.28
CA ASP A 280 -9.80 16.99 -17.89
C ASP A 280 -11.15 17.37 -17.23
N GLU A 281 -11.47 18.66 -17.24
CA GLU A 281 -12.81 19.10 -16.88
C GLU A 281 -13.85 18.46 -17.80
N GLY A 282 -14.87 17.84 -17.22
CA GLY A 282 -15.90 17.11 -17.98
C GLY A 282 -15.49 15.69 -18.39
N ALA A 283 -14.36 15.15 -17.90
CA ALA A 283 -14.04 13.74 -18.08
C ALA A 283 -15.13 12.85 -17.47
N VAL A 284 -15.49 11.78 -18.17
CA VAL A 284 -16.57 10.87 -17.79
C VAL A 284 -15.96 9.58 -17.25
N TYR A 285 -16.43 9.17 -16.08
CA TYR A 285 -16.08 7.90 -15.43
C TYR A 285 -17.18 6.87 -15.65
N ASP A 286 -16.82 5.59 -15.69
CA ASP A 286 -17.80 4.49 -15.78
C ASP A 286 -18.61 4.31 -14.49
N ALA A 287 -18.05 4.75 -13.36
CA ALA A 287 -18.73 4.76 -12.06
C ALA A 287 -18.18 5.88 -11.18
N GLU A 288 -19.00 6.34 -10.22
CA GLU A 288 -18.63 7.37 -9.26
C GLU A 288 -19.09 7.00 -7.84
N VAL A 289 -18.24 7.26 -6.86
CA VAL A 289 -18.51 7.06 -5.43
C VAL A 289 -18.16 8.34 -4.69
N PHE A 290 -19.02 8.76 -3.77
CA PHE A 290 -18.82 9.95 -2.95
C PHE A 290 -18.73 9.60 -1.47
N LEU A 291 -17.79 10.23 -0.76
CA LEU A 291 -17.69 10.24 0.71
C LEU A 291 -17.57 11.69 1.21
N ASP A 292 -18.23 11.98 2.32
CA ASP A 292 -18.04 13.22 3.08
C ASP A 292 -16.97 13.00 4.15
N ALA A 293 -15.84 13.69 4.01
CA ALA A 293 -14.73 13.59 4.96
C ALA A 293 -15.10 14.11 6.37
N ASN A 294 -16.05 15.05 6.46
CA ASN A 294 -16.51 15.59 7.74
C ASN A 294 -17.26 14.56 8.58
N GLU A 295 -17.82 13.53 7.96
CA GLU A 295 -18.55 12.45 8.66
C GLU A 295 -17.64 11.27 9.02
N LEU A 296 -16.41 11.22 8.49
CA LEU A 296 -15.50 10.10 8.77
C LEU A 296 -15.02 10.14 10.22
N GLU A 297 -14.94 8.97 10.80
CA GLU A 297 -14.39 8.67 12.12
C GLU A 297 -13.21 7.71 11.96
N PRO A 298 -12.35 7.52 12.97
CA PRO A 298 -11.38 6.42 12.96
C PRO A 298 -12.07 5.10 12.64
N PHE A 299 -11.51 4.32 11.73
CA PHE A 299 -12.16 3.16 11.14
C PHE A 299 -11.34 1.88 11.39
N VAL A 300 -12.03 0.76 11.66
CA VAL A 300 -11.39 -0.51 11.97
C VAL A 300 -12.15 -1.67 11.32
N THR A 301 -11.46 -2.78 11.05
CA THR A 301 -12.13 -4.01 10.62
C THR A 301 -12.53 -4.85 11.82
N TRP A 302 -13.76 -5.40 11.79
CA TRP A 302 -14.27 -6.32 12.81
C TRP A 302 -14.17 -7.79 12.39
N GLY A 303 -14.08 -8.05 11.09
CA GLY A 303 -14.12 -9.39 10.51
C GLY A 303 -12.81 -9.84 9.85
N THR A 304 -12.91 -10.75 8.90
CA THR A 304 -11.80 -11.45 8.26
C THR A 304 -11.44 -10.93 6.87
N ASN A 305 -11.96 -9.78 6.47
CA ASN A 305 -11.57 -9.09 5.23
C ASN A 305 -11.72 -7.57 5.38
N PRO A 306 -11.05 -6.77 4.53
CA PRO A 306 -11.07 -5.31 4.63
C PRO A 306 -12.45 -4.65 4.40
N GLY A 307 -13.39 -5.35 3.75
CA GLY A 307 -14.78 -4.88 3.57
C GLY A 307 -15.64 -4.98 4.84
N GLN A 308 -15.21 -5.79 5.81
CA GLN A 308 -15.88 -5.95 7.11
C GLN A 308 -15.35 -4.91 8.11
N GLY A 309 -15.59 -3.64 7.82
CA GLY A 309 -15.16 -2.50 8.62
C GLY A 309 -16.31 -1.66 9.15
N VAL A 310 -16.06 -0.98 10.27
CA VAL A 310 -16.97 -0.05 10.93
C VAL A 310 -16.21 1.12 11.56
N SER A 311 -16.91 2.18 11.95
CA SER A 311 -16.31 3.21 12.81
C SER A 311 -15.83 2.59 14.13
N LEU A 312 -14.70 3.06 14.63
CA LEU A 312 -14.21 2.67 15.96
C LEU A 312 -15.20 3.00 17.09
N ASN A 313 -16.12 3.96 16.84
CA ASN A 313 -17.16 4.35 17.80
C ASN A 313 -18.41 3.45 17.76
N ASP A 314 -18.48 2.54 16.77
CA ASP A 314 -19.60 1.61 16.63
C ASP A 314 -19.37 0.30 17.41
N ALA A 315 -20.29 -0.62 17.26
CA ALA A 315 -20.21 -1.98 17.79
C ALA A 315 -20.02 -3.01 16.66
N VAL A 316 -19.63 -4.22 17.03
CA VAL A 316 -19.55 -5.38 16.15
C VAL A 316 -20.94 -5.62 15.53
N PRO A 317 -21.09 -5.63 14.18
CA PRO A 317 -22.37 -5.84 13.52
C PRO A 317 -22.98 -7.22 13.81
N SER A 318 -24.31 -7.28 13.79
CA SER A 318 -25.04 -8.55 13.81
C SER A 318 -25.14 -9.12 12.40
N PRO A 319 -25.05 -10.47 12.21
CA PRO A 319 -25.38 -11.09 10.94
C PRO A 319 -26.78 -10.70 10.41
N GLU A 320 -27.72 -10.39 11.32
CA GLU A 320 -29.08 -9.94 10.97
C GLU A 320 -29.14 -8.55 10.30
N ASP A 321 -28.07 -7.74 10.44
CA ASP A 321 -27.98 -6.42 9.82
C ASP A 321 -27.77 -6.52 8.30
N PHE A 322 -27.36 -7.70 7.79
CA PHE A 322 -27.08 -7.94 6.39
C PHE A 322 -28.29 -8.53 5.66
N ALA A 323 -28.78 -7.84 4.63
CA ALA A 323 -29.94 -8.27 3.85
C ALA A 323 -29.61 -9.47 2.94
N ASP A 324 -28.41 -9.50 2.35
CA ASP A 324 -27.96 -10.61 1.49
C ASP A 324 -27.58 -11.84 2.30
N ALA A 325 -28.04 -13.02 1.87
CA ALA A 325 -27.81 -14.27 2.58
C ALA A 325 -26.32 -14.71 2.60
N ASN A 326 -25.55 -14.36 1.56
CA ASN A 326 -24.13 -14.69 1.49
C ASN A 326 -23.32 -13.77 2.41
N GLU A 327 -23.70 -12.48 2.46
CA GLU A 327 -23.10 -11.50 3.39
C GLU A 327 -23.39 -11.91 4.85
N ARG A 328 -24.61 -12.33 5.15
CA ARG A 328 -24.98 -12.84 6.47
C ARG A 328 -24.15 -14.05 6.87
N ALA A 329 -24.05 -15.06 5.99
CA ALA A 329 -23.25 -16.26 6.23
C ALA A 329 -21.74 -15.92 6.33
N ALA A 330 -21.25 -14.92 5.61
CA ALA A 330 -19.90 -14.44 5.73
C ALA A 330 -19.64 -13.74 7.08
N ALA A 331 -20.62 -12.96 7.57
CA ALA A 331 -20.56 -12.32 8.88
C ALA A 331 -20.55 -13.37 10.01
N GLU A 332 -21.39 -14.38 9.95
CA GLU A 332 -21.42 -15.48 10.94
C GLU A 332 -20.05 -16.16 11.04
N ARG A 333 -19.45 -16.55 9.90
CA ARG A 333 -18.12 -17.16 9.87
C ARG A 333 -17.02 -16.23 10.40
N ALA A 334 -17.09 -14.95 10.03
CA ALA A 334 -16.11 -13.96 10.48
C ALA A 334 -16.17 -13.77 12.01
N LEU A 335 -17.37 -13.69 12.59
CA LEU A 335 -17.55 -13.57 14.04
C LEU A 335 -17.03 -14.81 14.78
N GLU A 336 -17.33 -16.01 14.26
CA GLU A 336 -16.79 -17.26 14.81
C GLU A 336 -15.26 -17.28 14.80
N TYR A 337 -14.63 -16.95 13.67
CA TYR A 337 -13.17 -16.91 13.55
C TYR A 337 -12.55 -15.84 14.46
N MET A 338 -13.12 -14.63 14.43
CA MET A 338 -12.65 -13.50 15.22
C MET A 338 -12.99 -13.62 16.70
N ASP A 339 -13.84 -14.59 17.10
CA ASP A 339 -14.33 -14.80 18.47
C ASP A 339 -14.91 -13.49 19.06
N LEU A 340 -15.90 -12.97 18.34
CA LEU A 340 -16.56 -11.72 18.69
C LEU A 340 -18.06 -11.93 18.78
N GLU A 341 -18.68 -11.30 19.78
CA GLU A 341 -20.12 -11.27 19.96
C GLU A 341 -20.72 -10.02 19.29
N PRO A 342 -21.83 -10.16 18.51
CA PRO A 342 -22.56 -9.02 17.97
C PRO A 342 -22.94 -8.00 19.07
N GLY A 343 -22.84 -6.71 18.74
CA GLY A 343 -23.14 -5.62 19.68
C GLY A 343 -22.02 -5.28 20.65
N THR A 344 -20.90 -6.00 20.66
CA THR A 344 -19.72 -5.61 21.45
C THR A 344 -19.17 -4.29 20.94
N PRO A 345 -19.03 -3.23 21.77
CA PRO A 345 -18.39 -1.99 21.34
C PRO A 345 -16.95 -2.24 20.85
N MET A 346 -16.58 -1.68 19.69
CA MET A 346 -15.23 -1.90 19.13
C MET A 346 -14.13 -1.52 20.13
N LYS A 347 -14.34 -0.46 20.92
CA LYS A 347 -13.37 0.02 21.92
C LYS A 347 -13.22 -0.87 23.16
N GLU A 348 -14.05 -1.88 23.31
CA GLU A 348 -13.95 -2.87 24.39
C GLU A 348 -13.20 -4.13 23.99
N ILE A 349 -12.87 -4.28 22.69
CA ILE A 349 -12.18 -5.44 22.17
C ILE A 349 -10.70 -5.38 22.60
N PRO A 350 -10.23 -6.35 23.42
CA PRO A 350 -8.81 -6.41 23.84
C PRO A 350 -7.92 -6.91 22.72
N VAL A 351 -6.64 -6.55 22.75
CA VAL A 351 -5.63 -7.06 21.83
C VAL A 351 -4.42 -7.63 22.58
N ASP A 352 -3.80 -8.65 22.00
CA ASP A 352 -2.58 -9.28 22.51
C ASP A 352 -1.34 -8.70 21.83
N ALA A 353 -1.51 -8.16 20.62
CA ALA A 353 -0.42 -7.61 19.82
C ALA A 353 -0.83 -6.33 19.07
N VAL A 354 0.17 -5.48 18.81
CA VAL A 354 0.06 -4.35 17.89
C VAL A 354 1.19 -4.44 16.87
N PHE A 355 0.85 -4.39 15.60
CA PHE A 355 1.81 -4.36 14.51
C PHE A 355 1.76 -3.03 13.77
N MET A 356 2.89 -2.32 13.80
CA MET A 356 3.12 -1.10 13.04
C MET A 356 4.13 -1.39 11.92
N GLY A 357 3.67 -1.47 10.67
CA GLY A 357 4.51 -1.88 9.54
C GLY A 357 3.72 -2.01 8.25
N SER A 358 4.22 -2.81 7.30
CA SER A 358 3.64 -3.08 5.98
C SER A 358 3.92 -1.98 4.94
N CYS A 359 3.81 -2.33 3.66
CA CYS A 359 3.88 -1.34 2.56
C CYS A 359 2.78 -0.26 2.65
N THR A 360 1.74 -0.51 3.43
CA THR A 360 0.65 0.46 3.65
C THR A 360 1.09 1.59 4.57
N ASN A 361 1.62 1.26 5.76
CA ASN A 361 1.96 2.22 6.80
C ASN A 361 3.28 1.86 7.50
N SER A 362 4.39 2.20 6.87
CA SER A 362 5.73 1.97 7.43
C SER A 362 6.73 3.05 6.99
N ARG A 363 6.22 4.16 6.47
CA ARG A 363 7.02 5.32 6.04
C ARG A 363 7.32 6.21 7.23
N ILE A 364 8.21 7.17 7.05
CA ILE A 364 8.66 8.04 8.15
C ILE A 364 7.51 8.81 8.82
N GLU A 365 6.52 9.28 8.04
CA GLU A 365 5.35 9.97 8.56
C GLU A 365 4.51 9.08 9.47
N ASP A 366 4.31 7.80 9.06
CA ASP A 366 3.57 6.82 9.85
C ASP A 366 4.27 6.55 11.20
N LEU A 367 5.62 6.43 11.18
CA LEU A 367 6.42 6.23 12.40
C LEU A 367 6.37 7.45 13.32
N ARG A 368 6.40 8.67 12.75
CA ARG A 368 6.23 9.91 13.51
C ARG A 368 4.85 10.00 14.14
N ALA A 369 3.79 9.64 13.39
CA ALA A 369 2.41 9.61 13.90
C ALA A 369 2.28 8.61 15.05
N PHE A 370 2.80 7.40 14.90
CA PHE A 370 2.81 6.39 15.96
C PHE A 370 3.58 6.88 17.18
N ALA A 371 4.81 7.38 17.01
CA ALA A 371 5.66 7.87 18.07
C ALA A 371 5.03 9.05 18.85
N SER A 372 4.34 9.97 18.16
CA SER A 372 3.68 11.12 18.78
C SER A 372 2.61 10.73 19.79
N VAL A 373 1.93 9.62 19.56
CA VAL A 373 0.89 9.12 20.48
C VAL A 373 1.48 8.40 21.68
N ILE A 374 2.54 7.61 21.49
CA ILE A 374 3.13 6.78 22.56
C ILE A 374 4.14 7.54 23.42
N GLN A 375 4.67 8.65 22.97
CA GLN A 375 5.69 9.43 23.67
C GLN A 375 5.22 9.85 25.07
N GLY A 376 5.99 9.52 26.09
CA GLY A 376 5.66 9.82 27.49
C GLY A 376 4.55 8.95 28.10
N ARG A 377 4.16 7.88 27.42
CA ARG A 377 3.14 6.92 27.87
C ARG A 377 3.77 5.55 28.12
N THR A 378 3.00 4.67 28.73
CA THR A 378 3.40 3.29 29.04
C THR A 378 2.56 2.33 28.21
N LYS A 379 3.19 1.29 27.71
CA LYS A 379 2.55 0.19 26.98
C LYS A 379 1.61 -0.59 27.91
N ALA A 380 0.45 -1.00 27.41
CA ALA A 380 -0.45 -1.88 28.14
C ALA A 380 0.25 -3.20 28.51
N GLU A 381 0.01 -3.68 29.73
CA GLU A 381 0.56 -4.93 30.21
C GLU A 381 0.08 -6.11 29.35
N GLY A 382 0.98 -7.04 29.04
CA GLY A 382 0.68 -8.22 28.20
C GLY A 382 0.65 -7.96 26.69
N VAL A 383 0.55 -6.72 26.22
CA VAL A 383 0.50 -6.42 24.77
C VAL A 383 1.90 -6.43 24.18
N ARG A 384 2.12 -7.25 23.15
CA ARG A 384 3.33 -7.22 22.32
C ARG A 384 3.21 -6.12 21.26
N VAL A 385 4.18 -5.24 21.14
CA VAL A 385 4.18 -4.16 20.14
C VAL A 385 5.40 -4.29 19.25
N MET A 386 5.18 -4.43 17.96
CA MET A 386 6.24 -4.59 16.96
C MET A 386 6.17 -3.44 15.96
N VAL A 387 7.29 -2.75 15.77
CA VAL A 387 7.42 -1.63 14.81
C VAL A 387 8.49 -1.96 13.78
N VAL A 388 8.08 -2.00 12.50
CA VAL A 388 8.91 -2.41 11.37
C VAL A 388 8.95 -1.29 10.33
N PRO A 389 10.08 -0.59 10.16
CA PRO A 389 10.27 0.42 9.12
C PRO A 389 10.15 -0.20 7.72
N GLY A 390 9.63 0.57 6.75
CA GLY A 390 9.41 0.08 5.39
C GLY A 390 10.68 -0.07 4.55
N SER A 391 11.78 0.60 4.93
CA SER A 391 13.08 0.48 4.27
C SER A 391 14.22 0.79 5.23
N ALA A 392 15.44 0.39 4.87
CA ALA A 392 16.64 0.74 5.63
C ALA A 392 16.83 2.26 5.72
N ARG A 393 16.49 3.03 4.67
CA ARG A 393 16.52 4.50 4.70
C ARG A 393 15.52 5.09 5.68
N VAL A 394 14.28 4.57 5.71
CA VAL A 394 13.26 5.00 6.68
C VAL A 394 13.75 4.72 8.09
N ARG A 395 14.34 3.53 8.32
CA ARG A 395 14.91 3.16 9.61
C ARG A 395 16.01 4.13 10.04
N LEU A 396 16.99 4.39 9.17
CA LEU A 396 18.08 5.32 9.45
C LEU A 396 17.60 6.74 9.73
N GLN A 397 16.57 7.20 8.99
CA GLN A 397 15.95 8.50 9.23
C GLN A 397 15.23 8.54 10.58
N ALA A 398 14.46 7.52 10.91
CA ALA A 398 13.78 7.41 12.20
C ALA A 398 14.77 7.42 13.38
N GLU A 399 15.89 6.71 13.24
CA GLU A 399 16.98 6.70 14.23
C GLU A 399 17.66 8.07 14.35
N ALA A 400 17.88 8.77 13.23
CA ALA A 400 18.42 10.12 13.24
C ALA A 400 17.47 11.15 13.91
N GLU A 401 16.17 10.93 13.82
CA GLU A 401 15.13 11.74 14.48
C GLU A 401 14.86 11.29 15.94
N GLY A 402 15.47 10.18 16.41
CA GLY A 402 15.29 9.63 17.75
C GLY A 402 13.96 8.91 17.98
N LEU A 403 13.22 8.57 16.91
CA LEU A 403 11.95 7.83 17.00
C LEU A 403 12.17 6.41 17.54
N ASP A 404 13.28 5.78 17.20
CA ASP A 404 13.71 4.47 17.73
C ASP A 404 13.77 4.45 19.27
N LYS A 405 14.26 5.52 19.87
CA LYS A 405 14.34 5.67 21.33
C LYS A 405 12.94 5.81 21.93
N ILE A 406 12.08 6.65 21.36
CA ILE A 406 10.70 6.79 21.81
C ILE A 406 9.99 5.44 21.78
N ILE A 407 10.16 4.69 20.68
CA ILE A 407 9.54 3.38 20.45
C ILE A 407 10.08 2.32 21.46
N THR A 408 11.40 2.27 21.64
CA THR A 408 12.02 1.29 22.56
C THR A 408 11.79 1.64 24.03
N ASP A 409 11.81 2.92 24.41
CA ASP A 409 11.50 3.39 25.76
C ASP A 409 10.03 3.10 26.14
N PHE A 410 9.12 3.12 25.16
CA PHE A 410 7.74 2.68 25.34
C PHE A 410 7.61 1.18 25.60
N GLY A 411 8.64 0.38 25.27
CA GLY A 411 8.65 -1.08 25.41
C GLY A 411 8.18 -1.81 24.15
N ALA A 412 8.23 -1.16 22.99
CA ALA A 412 7.98 -1.77 21.69
C ALA A 412 9.27 -2.32 21.07
N GLU A 413 9.14 -3.32 20.22
CA GLU A 413 10.23 -3.93 19.47
C GLU A 413 10.55 -3.08 18.24
N TRP A 414 11.79 -2.56 18.16
CA TRP A 414 12.31 -1.87 16.97
C TRP A 414 13.02 -2.86 16.06
N ARG A 415 12.50 -3.03 14.84
CA ARG A 415 12.91 -4.08 13.91
C ARG A 415 13.71 -3.53 12.73
N PHE A 416 14.35 -4.41 11.97
CA PHE A 416 14.88 -4.11 10.64
C PHE A 416 13.77 -4.09 9.58
N ALA A 417 14.06 -3.46 8.42
CA ALA A 417 13.10 -3.25 7.36
C ALA A 417 12.70 -4.56 6.64
N GLY A 418 11.42 -4.69 6.31
CA GLY A 418 10.85 -5.81 5.58
C GLY A 418 9.33 -5.87 5.67
N CYS A 419 8.70 -6.80 4.96
CA CYS A 419 7.25 -7.01 5.01
C CYS A 419 6.77 -7.58 6.35
N SER A 420 7.63 -8.36 7.04
CA SER A 420 7.37 -8.86 8.39
C SER A 420 6.00 -9.55 8.52
N MET A 421 5.27 -9.23 9.58
CA MET A 421 3.96 -9.80 9.89
C MET A 421 2.88 -9.50 8.82
N CYS A 422 3.08 -8.53 7.93
CA CYS A 422 2.09 -8.22 6.89
C CYS A 422 1.74 -9.44 6.02
N LEU A 423 2.72 -10.30 5.73
CA LEU A 423 2.55 -11.53 4.97
C LEU A 423 2.79 -12.80 5.80
N GLY A 424 3.52 -12.68 6.92
CA GLY A 424 3.84 -13.81 7.78
C GLY A 424 4.73 -14.88 7.11
N MET A 425 5.54 -14.50 6.13
CA MET A 425 6.49 -15.40 5.46
C MET A 425 7.84 -15.50 6.19
N ASN A 426 8.02 -14.74 7.25
CA ASN A 426 9.17 -14.79 8.15
C ASN A 426 8.74 -15.21 9.56
N PRO A 427 9.63 -15.26 10.54
CA PRO A 427 9.28 -15.65 11.92
C PRO A 427 8.32 -14.69 12.65
N ASP A 428 8.06 -13.50 12.10
CA ASP A 428 7.16 -12.52 12.69
C ASP A 428 5.70 -12.92 12.43
N GLN A 429 5.13 -13.70 13.34
CA GLN A 429 3.78 -14.23 13.21
C GLN A 429 3.01 -14.11 14.54
N LEU A 430 1.68 -14.13 14.41
CA LEU A 430 0.76 -14.28 15.54
C LEU A 430 0.65 -15.76 15.92
N ALA A 431 0.53 -16.03 17.19
CA ALA A 431 0.16 -17.34 17.69
C ALA A 431 -1.35 -17.60 17.45
N PRO A 432 -1.79 -18.88 17.43
CA PRO A 432 -3.21 -19.22 17.32
C PRO A 432 -4.03 -18.56 18.44
N GLY A 433 -5.11 -17.85 18.05
CA GLY A 433 -5.98 -17.11 18.97
C GLY A 433 -5.50 -15.70 19.34
N GLU A 434 -4.24 -15.35 19.08
CA GLU A 434 -3.72 -13.99 19.32
C GLU A 434 -4.48 -12.97 18.47
N ARG A 435 -4.88 -11.85 19.10
CA ARG A 435 -5.58 -10.74 18.47
C ARG A 435 -4.64 -9.56 18.28
N CYS A 436 -4.61 -9.03 17.07
CA CYS A 436 -3.69 -7.94 16.69
C CYS A 436 -4.43 -6.74 16.12
N ALA A 437 -4.09 -5.53 16.59
CA ALA A 437 -4.35 -4.29 15.86
C ALA A 437 -3.18 -4.01 14.92
N SER A 438 -3.42 -4.00 13.62
CA SER A 438 -2.38 -4.02 12.59
C SER A 438 -2.55 -2.91 11.56
N THR A 439 -1.47 -2.23 11.22
CA THR A 439 -1.44 -1.26 10.13
C THR A 439 -1.23 -1.90 8.75
N SER A 440 -1.25 -3.22 8.64
CA SER A 440 -1.18 -3.94 7.38
C SER A 440 -2.42 -3.67 6.48
N ASN A 441 -2.45 -4.27 5.32
CA ASN A 441 -3.50 -4.06 4.30
C ASN A 441 -4.53 -5.18 4.24
N ARG A 442 -4.19 -6.39 4.72
CA ARG A 442 -5.03 -7.59 4.65
C ARG A 442 -5.12 -8.29 6.00
N ASN A 443 -6.31 -8.81 6.29
CA ASN A 443 -6.60 -9.53 7.53
C ASN A 443 -7.35 -10.85 7.30
N PHE A 444 -7.13 -11.51 6.14
CA PHE A 444 -7.69 -12.83 5.90
C PHE A 444 -7.25 -13.83 6.96
N GLU A 445 -8.08 -14.85 7.16
CA GLU A 445 -7.79 -15.93 8.09
C GLU A 445 -6.38 -16.50 7.91
N GLY A 446 -5.59 -16.50 8.97
CA GLY A 446 -4.21 -16.98 8.96
C GLY A 446 -3.17 -16.08 8.28
N ARG A 447 -3.53 -14.90 7.78
CA ARG A 447 -2.63 -14.00 7.04
C ARG A 447 -1.38 -13.61 7.83
N GLN A 448 -1.54 -13.31 9.11
CA GLN A 448 -0.45 -12.90 10.01
C GLN A 448 0.03 -14.03 10.93
N GLY A 449 -0.37 -15.26 10.67
CA GLY A 449 -0.10 -16.46 11.46
C GLY A 449 -1.36 -17.32 11.56
N LYS A 450 -1.17 -18.64 11.56
CA LYS A 450 -2.29 -19.60 11.61
C LYS A 450 -3.15 -19.38 12.85
N GLY A 451 -4.44 -19.08 12.66
CA GLY A 451 -5.39 -18.80 13.74
C GLY A 451 -5.24 -17.43 14.39
N GLY A 452 -4.37 -16.57 13.88
CA GLY A 452 -4.26 -15.17 14.30
C GLY A 452 -5.47 -14.35 13.88
N ARG A 453 -5.91 -13.42 14.71
CA ARG A 453 -7.09 -12.56 14.54
C ARG A 453 -6.64 -11.12 14.37
N THR A 454 -6.87 -10.53 13.19
CA THR A 454 -6.31 -9.21 12.85
C THR A 454 -7.40 -8.18 12.58
N HIS A 455 -7.31 -7.05 13.29
CA HIS A 455 -8.06 -5.83 13.01
C HIS A 455 -7.15 -4.86 12.25
N LEU A 456 -7.57 -4.41 11.06
CA LEU A 456 -6.85 -3.37 10.32
C LEU A 456 -7.19 -2.01 10.92
N VAL A 457 -6.15 -1.24 11.21
CA VAL A 457 -6.26 0.06 11.87
C VAL A 457 -5.26 1.06 11.29
N SER A 458 -5.49 2.36 11.56
CA SER A 458 -4.53 3.42 11.24
C SER A 458 -3.34 3.42 12.22
N PRO A 459 -2.20 4.06 11.88
CA PRO A 459 -1.07 4.22 12.79
C PRO A 459 -1.43 4.87 14.12
N LEU A 460 -2.32 5.85 14.11
CA LEU A 460 -2.81 6.54 15.32
C LEU A 460 -3.64 5.60 16.21
N VAL A 461 -4.54 4.82 15.61
CA VAL A 461 -5.35 3.82 16.32
C VAL A 461 -4.46 2.70 16.86
N ALA A 462 -3.47 2.23 16.08
CA ALA A 462 -2.50 1.23 16.53
C ALA A 462 -1.73 1.71 17.78
N ALA A 463 -1.25 2.95 17.74
CA ALA A 463 -0.51 3.55 18.86
C ALA A 463 -1.38 3.70 20.11
N ALA A 464 -2.60 4.22 19.98
CA ALA A 464 -3.52 4.36 21.10
C ALA A 464 -3.93 3.01 21.68
N THR A 465 -4.14 2.01 20.82
CA THR A 465 -4.42 0.62 21.21
C THR A 465 -3.26 0.01 21.99
N ALA A 466 -2.01 0.27 21.58
CA ALA A 466 -0.82 -0.19 22.30
C ALA A 466 -0.71 0.38 23.72
N VAL A 467 -1.21 1.60 23.92
CA VAL A 467 -1.25 2.24 25.26
C VAL A 467 -2.36 1.66 26.12
N ARG A 468 -3.56 1.44 25.56
CA ARG A 468 -4.76 1.06 26.31
C ARG A 468 -4.94 -0.44 26.46
N GLY A 469 -4.48 -1.25 25.49
CA GLY A 469 -4.69 -2.69 25.44
C GLY A 469 -6.03 -3.12 24.83
N THR A 470 -6.88 -2.17 24.45
CA THR A 470 -8.11 -2.38 23.67
C THR A 470 -8.12 -1.43 22.46
N LEU A 471 -8.89 -1.74 21.41
CA LEU A 471 -8.99 -0.87 20.24
C LEU A 471 -9.36 0.56 20.68
N SER A 472 -8.54 1.54 20.30
CA SER A 472 -8.66 2.91 20.81
C SER A 472 -8.12 3.93 19.81
N SER A 473 -8.67 5.14 19.86
CA SER A 473 -8.14 6.32 19.19
C SER A 473 -7.34 7.20 20.17
N PRO A 474 -6.53 8.14 19.69
CA PRO A 474 -5.81 9.05 20.57
C PRO A 474 -6.71 9.86 21.51
N SER A 475 -7.95 10.15 21.09
CA SER A 475 -8.93 10.87 21.93
C SER A 475 -9.44 10.07 23.13
N ASP A 476 -9.27 8.75 23.12
CA ASP A 476 -9.63 7.87 24.24
C ASP A 476 -8.55 7.80 25.33
N LEU A 477 -7.40 8.39 25.08
CA LEU A 477 -6.28 8.39 26.00
C LEU A 477 -6.34 9.57 26.98
N PRO A 478 -5.96 9.40 28.24
CA PRO A 478 -5.85 10.52 29.17
C PRO A 478 -4.81 11.54 28.68
N ALA A 479 -5.03 12.81 28.96
CA ALA A 479 -4.02 13.85 28.73
C ALA A 479 -2.72 13.51 29.46
N LEU A 480 -1.57 13.82 28.85
CA LEU A 480 -0.28 13.69 29.52
C LEU A 480 -0.20 14.69 30.66
N VAL A 481 0.10 14.22 31.84
CA VAL A 481 0.27 15.09 33.03
C VAL A 481 1.59 15.89 32.82
N GLY A 482 1.48 17.21 32.62
CA GLY A 482 2.64 18.10 32.55
C GLY A 482 2.92 18.80 31.22
N THR A 483 2.10 18.63 30.20
CA THR A 483 2.13 19.49 29.01
C THR A 483 1.09 20.61 29.14
N GLU A 484 1.38 21.61 29.93
CA GLU A 484 0.77 22.93 29.75
C GLU A 484 1.30 23.52 28.43
N ALA A 485 0.39 23.96 27.56
CA ALA A 485 0.58 24.50 26.22
C ALA A 485 1.44 25.77 26.18
#